data_0407b5a193f786f2370adbc224159835
#
_entry.id   0407b5a193f786f2370adbc224159835
#
_cell.length_a   1.000
_cell.length_b   1.000
_cell.length_c   1.000
_cell.angle_alpha   90.00
_cell.angle_beta   90.00
_cell.angle_gamma   90.00
#
_symmetry.space_group_name_H-M   'P 1'
#
loop_
_entity.id
_entity.type
_entity.pdbx_description
1 polymer ?
#
loop_
_entity_poly.entity_id
_entity_poly.type
_entity_poly.pdbx_seq_one_letter_code
_entity_poly.pdbx_strand_id
1 'polypeptide(L)' 'MSNSAVKPLILVVEDDPAVRNLIVAALEAHGLRHMAVETAHAAIAAASSQAPSIVLLDLGLPDMDGVDII' A
#
# COMPACT_ATOMS: atom_id res chain seq x y z
N MET A 1 23.03 -3.56 -13.11
CA MET A 1 22.52 -3.81 -12.90
C MET A 1 21.22 -3.79 -13.15
N SER A 2 20.83 -4.25 -13.62
CA SER A 2 19.59 -4.30 -14.10
C SER A 2 18.50 -4.22 -13.16
N ASN A 3 18.69 -4.42 -11.98
CA ASN A 3 17.64 -4.34 -11.04
C ASN A 3 17.17 -2.96 -10.80
N SER A 4 17.89 -1.97 -11.19
CA SER A 4 17.47 -0.60 -11.03
C SER A 4 16.26 -0.29 -11.89
N ALA A 5 15.97 -1.10 -12.89
CA ALA A 5 14.84 -0.87 -13.75
C ALA A 5 13.52 -1.38 -13.13
N VAL A 6 13.60 -2.24 -12.13
CA VAL A 6 12.41 -2.82 -11.51
C VAL A 6 12.42 -2.47 -10.05
N LYS A 7 11.62 -1.49 -9.68
CA LYS A 7 11.50 -1.05 -8.30
C LYS A 7 10.32 -1.74 -7.65
N PRO A 8 10.45 -2.12 -6.38
CA PRO A 8 9.32 -2.72 -5.69
C PRO A 8 8.16 -1.73 -5.60
N LEU A 9 6.96 -2.23 -5.70
CA LEU A 9 5.76 -1.45 -5.54
C LEU A 9 5.22 -1.70 -4.14
N ILE A 10 4.95 -0.62 -3.42
CA ILE A 10 4.43 -0.70 -2.05
C ILE A 10 2.97 -0.32 -2.09
N LEU A 11 2.11 -1.20 -1.61
CA LEU A 11 0.69 -0.92 -1.50
C LEU A 11 0.39 -0.47 -0.08
N VAL A 12 -0.17 0.72 0.07
CA VAL A 12 -0.53 1.30 1.35
C VAL A 12 -2.04 1.16 1.51
N VAL A 13 -2.49 0.54 2.58
CA VAL A 13 -3.90 0.34 2.86
C VAL A 13 -4.22 1.07 4.16
N GLU A 14 -4.83 2.25 4.05
CA GLU A 14 -5.07 3.12 5.19
C GLU A 14 -6.32 3.96 4.95
N ASP A 15 -7.30 3.89 5.84
CA ASP A 15 -8.54 4.62 5.68
C ASP A 15 -8.47 6.08 6.16
N ASP A 16 -7.54 6.42 7.04
CA ASP A 16 -7.40 7.78 7.52
C ASP A 16 -6.57 8.59 6.51
N PRO A 17 -7.16 9.61 5.86
CA PRO A 17 -6.43 10.36 4.85
C PRO A 17 -5.20 11.09 5.38
N ALA A 18 -5.20 11.53 6.63
CA ALA A 18 -4.04 12.21 7.19
C ALA A 18 -2.87 11.24 7.36
N VAL A 19 -3.16 10.05 7.88
CA VAL A 19 -2.13 9.02 8.07
C VAL A 19 -1.66 8.50 6.72
N ARG A 20 -2.60 8.27 5.80
CA ARG A 20 -2.26 7.81 4.46
C ARG A 20 -1.32 8.78 3.77
N ASN A 21 -1.63 10.08 3.84
CA ASN A 21 -0.79 11.10 3.20
C ASN A 21 0.59 11.18 3.84
N LEU A 22 0.68 10.97 5.14
CA LEU A 22 1.96 10.96 5.83
C LEU A 22 2.83 9.80 5.35
N ILE A 23 2.25 8.61 5.22
CA ILE A 23 2.96 7.44 4.75
C ILE A 23 3.41 7.65 3.30
N VAL A 24 2.51 8.14 2.45
CA VAL A 24 2.82 8.40 1.05
C VAL A 24 3.95 9.41 0.91
N ALA A 25 3.92 10.48 1.73
CA ALA A 25 4.98 11.48 1.68
C ALA A 25 6.34 10.88 2.04
N ALA A 26 6.37 9.97 3.03
CA ALA A 26 7.61 9.31 3.41
C ALA A 26 8.13 8.41 2.30
N LEU A 27 7.24 7.68 1.63
CA LEU A 27 7.63 6.81 0.53
C LEU A 27 8.17 7.63 -0.65
N GLU A 28 7.52 8.74 -0.96
CA GLU A 28 7.97 9.63 -2.02
C GLU A 28 9.34 10.22 -1.71
N ALA A 29 9.56 10.59 -0.46
CA ALA A 29 10.84 11.18 -0.06
C ALA A 29 11.98 10.19 -0.24
N HIS A 30 11.70 8.90 -0.20
CA HIS A 30 12.71 7.87 -0.42
C HIS A 30 12.73 7.34 -1.85
N GLY A 31 11.95 7.94 -2.74
CA GLY A 31 11.93 7.52 -4.14
C GLY A 31 11.30 6.17 -4.38
N LEU A 32 10.40 5.74 -3.50
CA LEU A 32 9.78 4.42 -3.58
C LEU A 32 8.47 4.48 -4.35
N ARG A 33 8.24 3.49 -5.21
CA ARG A 33 6.98 3.37 -5.92
C ARG A 33 5.91 2.96 -4.92
N HIS A 34 4.75 3.57 -5.01
CA HIS A 34 3.68 3.27 -4.09
C HIS A 34 2.32 3.45 -4.73
N MET A 35 1.31 2.86 -4.11
CA MET A 35 -0.08 2.99 -4.47
C MET A 35 -0.85 2.96 -3.16
N ALA A 36 -1.77 3.89 -2.97
CA ALA A 36 -2.49 3.98 -1.71
C ALA A 36 -3.98 3.76 -1.94
N VAL A 37 -4.59 2.97 -1.07
CA VAL A 37 -6.02 2.68 -1.11
C VAL A 37 -6.61 2.83 0.28
N GLU A 38 -7.93 2.94 0.35
CA GLU A 38 -8.61 3.23 1.60
C GLU A 38 -9.22 2.01 2.27
N THR A 39 -9.48 0.96 1.53
CA THR A 39 -10.21 -0.19 2.06
C THR A 39 -9.53 -1.50 1.69
N ALA A 40 -9.90 -2.55 2.40
CA ALA A 40 -9.39 -3.88 2.10
C ALA A 40 -9.86 -4.36 0.74
N HIS A 41 -11.09 -4.02 0.33
CA HIS A 41 -11.59 -4.38 -0.99
C HIS A 41 -10.74 -3.74 -2.10
N ALA A 42 -10.41 -2.47 -1.95
CA ALA A 42 -9.56 -1.79 -2.91
C ALA A 42 -8.16 -2.38 -2.91
N ALA A 43 -7.66 -2.80 -1.74
CA ALA A 43 -6.35 -3.42 -1.62
C ALA A 43 -6.29 -4.74 -2.38
N ILE A 44 -7.33 -5.55 -2.27
CA ILE A 44 -7.38 -6.83 -2.95
C ILE A 44 -7.38 -6.63 -4.46
N ALA A 45 -8.18 -5.68 -4.94
CA ALA A 45 -8.23 -5.36 -6.36
C ALA A 45 -6.87 -4.86 -6.85
N ALA A 46 -6.22 -3.98 -6.09
CA ALA A 46 -4.93 -3.45 -6.46
C ALA A 46 -3.86 -4.54 -6.45
N ALA A 47 -3.90 -5.44 -5.47
CA ALA A 47 -2.94 -6.53 -5.40
C ALA A 47 -3.06 -7.46 -6.60
N SER A 48 -4.28 -7.70 -7.05
CA SER A 48 -4.51 -8.57 -8.21
C SER A 48 -4.00 -7.95 -9.51
N SER A 49 -4.13 -6.62 -9.66
CA SER A 49 -3.77 -5.98 -10.91
C SER A 49 -2.33 -5.47 -10.94
N GLN A 50 -1.75 -5.10 -9.79
CA GLN A 50 -0.45 -4.45 -9.74
C GLN A 50 0.65 -5.31 -9.15
N ALA A 51 0.33 -6.42 -8.51
CA ALA A 51 1.29 -7.34 -7.92
C ALA A 51 2.33 -6.63 -7.04
N PRO A 52 1.90 -5.94 -5.97
CA PRO A 52 2.84 -5.22 -5.12
C PRO A 52 3.77 -6.17 -4.39
N SER A 53 4.97 -5.68 -4.09
CA SER A 53 5.97 -6.46 -3.34
C SER A 53 5.74 -6.39 -1.84
N ILE A 54 5.18 -5.30 -1.35
CA ILE A 54 4.98 -5.05 0.07
C ILE A 54 3.61 -4.43 0.27
N VAL A 55 2.93 -4.84 1.32
CA VAL A 55 1.64 -4.26 1.70
C VAL A 55 1.77 -3.67 3.10
N LEU A 56 1.53 -2.37 3.24
CA LEU A 56 1.48 -1.70 4.53
C LEU A 56 0.01 -1.58 4.92
N LEU A 57 -0.38 -2.19 6.02
CA LEU A 57 -1.77 -2.39 6.36
C LEU A 57 -2.13 -1.76 7.70
N ASP A 58 -3.22 -1.00 7.72
CA ASP A 58 -3.82 -0.52 8.96
C ASP A 58 -4.84 -1.55 9.44
N LEU A 59 -4.68 -2.05 10.64
CA LEU A 59 -5.54 -3.08 11.21
C LEU A 59 -6.94 -2.58 11.52
N GLY A 60 -7.18 -1.28 11.45
CA GLY A 60 -8.48 -0.69 11.71
C GLY A 60 -9.35 -0.48 10.47
N LEU A 61 -9.12 -1.21 9.39
CA LEU A 61 -9.88 -1.02 8.15
C LEU A 61 -11.37 -1.25 8.35
N PRO A 62 -12.20 -0.42 7.72
CA PRO A 62 -13.64 -0.48 7.95
C PRO A 62 -14.36 -1.69 7.36
N ASP A 63 -13.82 -2.27 6.29
CA ASP A 63 -14.51 -3.34 5.58
C ASP A 63 -13.97 -4.74 5.90
N MET A 64 -12.98 -4.82 6.76
CA MET A 64 -12.38 -6.11 7.08
C MET A 64 -11.54 -5.98 8.33
N ASP A 65 -11.46 -7.04 9.12
CA ASP A 65 -10.51 -7.09 10.21
C ASP A 65 -9.14 -7.24 9.57
N GLY A 66 -8.21 -6.35 9.87
CA GLY A 66 -6.90 -6.37 9.26
C GLY A 66 -6.15 -7.68 9.43
N VAL A 67 -6.44 -8.41 10.48
CA VAL A 67 -5.82 -9.70 10.74
C VAL A 67 -6.12 -10.70 9.62
N ASP A 68 -7.27 -10.58 9.00
CA ASP A 68 -7.69 -11.52 7.96
C ASP A 68 -6.94 -11.37 6.65
N ILE A 69 -6.21 -10.28 6.48
CA ILE A 69 -5.45 -10.05 5.26
C ILE A 69 -4.08 -10.71 5.32
N ILE A 70 -3.56 -10.83 6.52
CA ILE A 70 -2.24 -11.39 6.74
C ILE A 70 -2.28 -12.89 6.60
#